data_25a289c0e8633e96725310c6bf1aa51b
#
_entry.id   25a289c0e8633e96725310c6bf1aa51b
#
_cell.length_a   1.000
_cell.length_b   1.000
_cell.length_c   1.000
_cell.angle_alpha   90.00
_cell.angle_beta   90.00
_cell.angle_gamma   90.00
#
_symmetry.space_group_name_H-M   'P 1'
#
loop_
_entity.id
_entity.type
_entity.pdbx_description
1 polymer ?
#
loop_
_entity_poly.entity_id
_entity_poly.type
_entity_poly.pdbx_seq_one_letter_code
_entity_poly.pdbx_strand_id
1 'polypeptide(L)' 'MEKRTYQSLQELPLMLSMMDVASVLGISKVGAYTLAHSRDFPAFRVGRRIVISQEKFLDWLEKQTAESSLT' A
#
# COMPACT_ATOMS: atom_id res chain seq x y z
N MET A 1 -1.61 -23.17 4.86
CA MET A 1 -1.21 -22.37 3.88
C MET A 1 -0.41 -21.24 4.37
N GLU A 2 0.66 -20.97 3.76
CA GLU A 2 1.47 -20.05 4.31
C GLU A 2 1.04 -18.67 4.04
N LYS A 3 1.32 -17.81 4.94
CA LYS A 3 1.02 -16.49 4.83
C LYS A 3 1.96 -15.83 3.92
N ARG A 4 1.48 -15.05 3.01
CA ARG A 4 2.35 -14.38 2.14
C ARG A 4 3.12 -13.33 2.90
N THR A 5 4.43 -13.41 2.85
CA THR A 5 5.28 -12.50 3.55
C THR A 5 6.28 -11.93 2.60
N TYR A 6 6.37 -10.63 2.52
CA TYR A 6 7.32 -9.99 1.63
C TYR A 6 8.58 -9.67 2.42
N GLN A 7 9.70 -10.18 1.93
CA GLN A 7 10.95 -9.98 2.61
C GLN A 7 11.57 -8.64 2.26
N SER A 8 11.20 -8.08 1.13
CA SER A 8 11.65 -6.77 0.81
C SER A 8 10.59 -6.12 -0.05
N LEU A 9 10.58 -4.81 -0.10
CA LEU A 9 9.60 -4.11 -0.90
C LEU A 9 9.77 -4.38 -2.38
N GLN A 10 10.94 -4.80 -2.77
CA GLN A 10 11.17 -5.07 -4.17
C GLN A 10 10.54 -6.36 -4.63
N GLU A 11 10.12 -7.19 -3.69
CA GLU A 11 9.46 -8.43 -4.04
C GLU A 11 7.97 -8.26 -4.24
N LEU A 12 7.46 -7.05 -4.07
CA LEU A 12 6.04 -6.81 -4.24
C LEU A 12 5.65 -6.94 -5.71
N PRO A 13 4.42 -7.34 -5.98
CA PRO A 13 3.96 -7.40 -7.36
C PRO A 13 3.87 -6.00 -7.95
N LEU A 14 3.85 -5.95 -9.27
CA LEU A 14 3.82 -4.70 -9.98
C LEU A 14 2.58 -3.87 -9.61
N MET A 15 1.44 -4.53 -9.45
CA MET A 15 0.23 -3.87 -9.01
C MET A 15 -0.21 -4.49 -7.70
N LEU A 16 -0.57 -3.65 -6.75
CA LEU A 16 -0.97 -4.09 -5.43
C LEU A 16 -2.45 -3.88 -5.23
N SER A 17 -3.10 -4.86 -4.62
CA SER A 17 -4.48 -4.69 -4.20
C SER A 17 -4.47 -4.05 -2.82
N MET A 18 -5.65 -3.67 -2.35
CA MET A 18 -5.72 -3.12 -1.00
C MET A 18 -5.38 -4.15 0.05
N MET A 19 -5.60 -5.43 -0.24
CA MET A 19 -5.18 -6.47 0.68
C MET A 19 -3.66 -6.55 0.75
N ASP A 20 -3.01 -6.38 -0.38
CA ASP A 20 -1.55 -6.35 -0.38
C ASP A 20 -1.03 -5.16 0.42
N VAL A 21 -1.66 -4.03 0.24
CA VAL A 21 -1.26 -2.82 0.97
C VAL A 21 -1.44 -3.04 2.47
N ALA A 22 -2.56 -3.62 2.86
CA ALA A 22 -2.81 -3.88 4.27
C ALA A 22 -1.73 -4.79 4.84
N SER A 23 -1.36 -5.79 4.09
CA SER A 23 -0.34 -6.73 4.52
C SER A 23 1.02 -6.07 4.69
N VAL A 24 1.40 -5.27 3.71
CA VAL A 24 2.69 -4.60 3.77
C VAL A 24 2.76 -3.60 4.91
N LEU A 25 1.68 -2.87 5.11
CA LEU A 25 1.67 -1.85 6.15
C LEU A 25 1.32 -2.40 7.52
N GLY A 26 0.86 -3.64 7.57
CA GLY A 26 0.50 -4.23 8.86
C GLY A 26 -0.76 -3.62 9.43
N ILE A 27 -1.69 -3.23 8.60
CA ILE A 27 -2.93 -2.62 9.07
C ILE A 27 -4.10 -3.48 8.64
N SER A 28 -5.27 -3.16 9.17
CA SER A 28 -6.45 -3.94 8.84
C SER A 28 -6.93 -3.61 7.43
N LYS A 29 -7.79 -4.46 6.92
CA LYS A 29 -8.37 -4.24 5.62
C LYS A 29 -9.14 -2.93 5.60
N VAL A 30 -9.87 -2.67 6.66
CA VAL A 30 -10.63 -1.42 6.76
C VAL A 30 -9.69 -0.22 6.71
N GLY A 31 -8.57 -0.34 7.42
CA GLY A 31 -7.58 0.72 7.41
C GLY A 31 -7.02 0.97 6.02
N ALA A 32 -6.79 -0.11 5.28
CA ALA A 32 -6.26 0.04 3.93
C ALA A 32 -7.28 0.73 3.02
N TYR A 33 -8.55 0.38 3.14
CA TYR A 33 -9.56 1.02 2.32
C TYR A 33 -9.75 2.48 2.70
N THR A 34 -9.64 2.79 3.97
CA THR A 34 -9.69 4.17 4.40
C THR A 34 -8.55 4.96 3.79
N LEU A 35 -7.37 4.35 3.79
CA LEU A 35 -6.21 4.98 3.20
C LEU A 35 -6.40 5.20 1.71
N ALA A 36 -7.03 4.24 1.04
CA ALA A 36 -7.23 4.34 -0.40
C ALA A 36 -8.11 5.52 -0.78
N HIS A 37 -8.94 5.98 0.14
CA HIS A 37 -9.79 7.12 -0.13
C HIS A 37 -9.14 8.44 0.26
N SER A 38 -7.94 8.40 0.78
CA SER A 38 -7.27 9.61 1.14
C SER A 38 -6.70 10.26 -0.10
N ARG A 39 -6.62 11.58 -0.08
CA ARG A 39 -6.20 12.33 -1.21
C ARG A 39 -4.77 12.07 -1.61
N ASP A 40 -3.94 11.80 -0.65
CA ASP A 40 -2.51 11.65 -0.88
C ASP A 40 -2.10 10.27 -1.33
N PHE A 41 -2.97 9.29 -1.21
CA PHE A 41 -2.60 7.93 -1.56
C PHE A 41 -2.92 7.69 -3.02
N PRO A 42 -1.93 7.38 -3.86
CA PRO A 42 -2.13 7.33 -5.31
C PRO A 42 -2.72 6.02 -5.80
N ALA A 43 -3.80 5.57 -5.18
CA ALA A 43 -4.51 4.40 -5.62
C ALA A 43 -5.56 4.81 -6.65
N PHE A 44 -5.99 3.87 -7.45
CA PHE A 44 -7.02 4.16 -8.42
C PHE A 44 -7.90 2.92 -8.58
N ARG A 45 -9.01 3.10 -9.23
CA ARG A 45 -9.98 2.03 -9.35
C ARG A 45 -9.95 1.40 -10.71
N VAL A 46 -9.96 0.09 -10.74
CA VAL A 46 -10.06 -0.65 -11.97
C VAL A 46 -11.27 -1.55 -11.80
N GLY A 47 -12.37 -1.22 -12.46
CA GLY A 47 -13.60 -1.95 -12.27
C GLY A 47 -14.05 -1.78 -10.83
N ARG A 48 -14.14 -2.89 -10.11
CA ARG A 48 -14.53 -2.86 -8.72
C ARG A 48 -13.35 -2.93 -7.78
N ARG A 49 -12.16 -2.97 -8.31
CA ARG A 49 -11.00 -3.14 -7.48
C ARG A 49 -10.24 -1.82 -7.37
N ILE A 50 -9.66 -1.62 -6.21
CA ILE A 50 -8.80 -0.47 -5.99
C ILE A 50 -7.39 -1.00 -5.93
N VAL A 51 -6.53 -0.43 -6.74
CA VAL A 51 -5.15 -0.92 -6.84
C VAL A 51 -4.20 0.27 -6.85
N ILE A 52 -2.94 -0.02 -6.63
CA ILE A 52 -1.91 1.00 -6.68
C ILE A 52 -0.66 0.33 -7.26
N SER A 53 0.07 1.03 -8.10
CA SER A 53 1.29 0.46 -8.66
C SER A 53 2.36 0.40 -7.59
N GLN A 54 3.23 -0.57 -7.71
CA GLN A 54 4.32 -0.71 -6.76
C GLN A 54 5.15 0.55 -6.72
N GLU A 55 5.44 1.11 -7.87
CA GLU A 55 6.28 2.29 -7.95
C GLU A 55 5.66 3.46 -7.19
N LYS A 56 4.38 3.70 -7.38
CA LYS A 56 3.71 4.81 -6.70
C LYS A 56 3.57 4.53 -5.22
N PHE A 57 3.37 3.27 -4.86
CA PHE A 57 3.27 2.90 -3.46
C PHE A 57 4.59 3.16 -2.74
N LEU A 58 5.70 2.82 -3.37
CA LEU A 58 7.00 3.05 -2.77
C LEU A 58 7.31 4.53 -2.67
N ASP A 59 6.92 5.30 -3.67
CA ASP A 59 7.07 6.75 -3.60
C ASP A 59 6.29 7.32 -2.44
N TRP A 60 5.08 6.84 -2.27
CA TRP A 60 4.22 7.31 -1.18
C TRP A 60 4.83 6.97 0.17
N LEU A 61 5.37 5.76 0.31
CA LEU A 61 6.02 5.36 1.55
C LEU A 61 7.20 6.26 1.86
N GLU A 62 7.97 6.57 0.86
CA GLU A 62 9.13 7.39 1.05
C GLU A 62 8.75 8.78 1.49
N LYS A 63 7.69 9.32 0.94
CA LYS A 63 7.20 10.61 1.34
C LYS A 63 6.71 10.60 2.77
N GLN A 64 6.00 9.55 3.17
CA GLN A 64 5.53 9.47 4.53
C GLN A 64 6.68 9.43 5.51
N THR A 65 7.71 8.70 5.19
CA THR A 65 8.87 8.58 6.04
C THR A 65 9.60 9.91 6.16
N ALA A 66 9.71 10.61 5.06
CA ALA A 66 10.43 11.88 5.07
C ALA A 66 9.68 12.97 5.81
N GLU A 67 8.35 12.96 5.70
CA GLU A 67 7.57 14.03 6.33
C GLU A 67 7.19 13.71 7.74
N SER A 68 7.13 12.47 8.10
CA SER A 68 6.68 12.08 9.38
C SER A 68 7.83 12.05 10.32
N SER A 69 7.95 12.97 11.14
CA SER A 69 9.02 12.93 12.08
C SER A 69 8.56 12.22 13.25
N LEU A 70 8.79 11.02 13.36
CA LEU A 70 8.37 10.25 14.46
C LEU A 70 9.20 10.48 15.62
N THR A 71 9.46 11.50 15.98
CA THR A 71 10.33 11.66 17.13
C THR A 71 9.57 12.02 18.34
#